data_c96c375c2e1f76f8a2a50668bf168357
#
_entry.id   c96c375c2e1f76f8a2a50668bf168357
#
_cell.length_a   1.000
_cell.length_b   1.000
_cell.length_c   1.000
_cell.angle_alpha   90.00
_cell.angle_beta   90.00
_cell.angle_gamma   90.00
#
_symmetry.space_group_name_H-M   'P 1'
#
loop_
_entity.id
_entity.type
_entity.pdbx_description
1 polymer ?
#
loop_
_entity_poly.entity_id
_entity_poly.type
_entity_poly.pdbx_seq_one_letter_code
_entity_poly.pdbx_strand_id
1 'polypeptide(L)'
;MEILITYAIIFLLAWGLGAYMSRVFSSERTWLDFLKPLEHGIYWLLRIDPTRGMTWRGYALAILWTNLPLALLGYLVFIWQANLPLNPDKISGMSWDLALHTAASFITNTNQQHYSGQSQMSYLSQLVGVTAMQFVTPAVGLAAMVAVLRGLMGGMGGAKGNLGNYYVDLTRAITRVLIPMSFVLALLLTWQGVPSTFSGAKTATLLEPQTVSAKVISSQTIPVGPVAAMVAIKQLGTNGGGWYGPNSAVPLENPKIGRAHV
;
A
#
# COMPACT_ATOMS: atom_id res chain seq x y z
N MET A 1 -9.35 27.06 -14.59
CA MET A 1 -9.56 27.39 -13.16
C MET A 1 -9.28 26.19 -12.26
N GLU A 2 -9.90 25.03 -12.49
CA GLU A 2 -9.76 23.81 -11.68
C GLU A 2 -8.31 23.32 -11.55
N ILE A 3 -7.55 23.28 -12.65
CA ILE A 3 -6.14 22.86 -12.64
C ILE A 3 -5.31 23.75 -11.70
N LEU A 4 -5.47 25.06 -11.76
CA LEU A 4 -4.72 25.99 -10.90
C LEU A 4 -5.09 25.84 -9.43
N ILE A 5 -6.38 25.65 -9.13
CA ILE A 5 -6.85 25.38 -7.77
C ILE A 5 -6.28 24.06 -7.25
N THR A 6 -6.29 23.01 -8.07
CA THR A 6 -5.73 21.71 -7.71
C THR A 6 -4.23 21.84 -7.38
N TYR A 7 -3.44 22.50 -8.23
CA TYR A 7 -2.03 22.71 -7.93
C TYR A 7 -1.80 23.58 -6.69
N ALA A 8 -2.59 24.63 -6.49
CA ALA A 8 -2.48 25.46 -5.29
C ALA A 8 -2.75 24.65 -4.00
N ILE A 9 -3.79 23.79 -4.01
CA ILE A 9 -4.08 22.89 -2.89
C ILE A 9 -2.93 21.91 -2.67
N ILE A 10 -2.40 21.29 -3.74
CA ILE A 10 -1.28 20.35 -3.65
C ILE A 10 -0.05 21.03 -3.04
N PHE A 11 0.32 22.23 -3.47
CA PHE A 11 1.46 22.98 -2.92
C PHE A 11 1.28 23.33 -1.44
N LEU A 12 0.08 23.75 -1.03
CA LEU A 12 -0.21 24.04 0.36
C LEU A 12 -0.10 22.79 1.24
N LEU A 13 -0.68 21.68 0.79
CA LEU A 13 -0.60 20.40 1.51
C LEU A 13 0.83 19.86 1.54
N ALA A 14 1.56 19.95 0.42
CA ALA A 14 2.95 19.49 0.32
C ALA A 14 3.87 20.30 1.25
N TRP A 15 3.66 21.60 1.42
CA TRP A 15 4.42 22.43 2.35
C TRP A 15 4.26 21.94 3.79
N GLY A 16 3.02 21.76 4.26
CA GLY A 16 2.73 21.29 5.61
C GLY A 16 3.25 19.87 5.87
N LEU A 17 3.01 18.95 4.91
CA LEU A 17 3.47 17.58 5.01
C LEU A 17 5.00 17.51 4.96
N GLY A 18 5.66 18.25 4.09
CA GLY A 18 7.11 18.28 3.98
C GLY A 18 7.78 18.79 5.26
N ALA A 19 7.25 19.86 5.88
CA ALA A 19 7.73 20.35 7.17
C ALA A 19 7.56 19.30 8.29
N TYR A 20 6.44 18.59 8.30
CA TYR A 20 6.22 17.50 9.23
C TYR A 20 7.20 16.33 9.01
N MET A 21 7.36 15.87 7.76
CA MET A 21 8.29 14.79 7.40
C MET A 21 9.73 15.15 7.76
N SER A 22 10.15 16.39 7.51
CA SER A 22 11.47 16.87 7.91
C SER A 22 11.72 16.63 9.41
N ARG A 23 10.78 17.01 10.29
CA ARG A 23 10.89 16.76 11.73
C ARG A 23 10.94 15.28 12.08
N VAL A 24 10.12 14.45 11.43
CA VAL A 24 10.11 13.00 11.64
C VAL A 24 11.47 12.38 11.36
N PHE A 25 12.07 12.71 10.21
CA PHE A 25 13.34 12.11 9.78
C PHE A 25 14.58 12.77 10.39
N SER A 26 14.47 13.99 10.92
CA SER A 26 15.52 14.65 11.72
C SER A 26 15.47 14.31 13.21
N SER A 27 14.57 13.42 13.62
CA SER A 27 14.39 13.04 15.05
C SER A 27 13.92 14.17 15.95
N GLU A 28 13.36 15.21 15.37
CA GLU A 28 12.75 16.31 16.10
C GLU A 28 11.43 15.89 16.75
N ARG A 29 10.99 16.70 17.72
CA ARG A 29 9.74 16.43 18.43
C ARG A 29 8.53 16.59 17.52
N THR A 30 7.65 15.59 17.52
CA THR A 30 6.40 15.58 16.76
C THR A 30 5.21 15.21 17.66
N TRP A 31 3.99 15.49 17.21
CA TRP A 31 2.78 15.11 17.94
C TRP A 31 2.58 13.59 18.04
N LEU A 32 3.23 12.79 17.17
CA LEU A 32 3.20 11.32 17.21
C LEU A 32 4.31 10.70 18.11
N ASP A 33 4.96 11.47 18.95
CA ASP A 33 6.01 10.97 19.85
C ASP A 33 5.51 9.93 20.87
N PHE A 34 4.20 9.83 21.07
CA PHE A 34 3.60 8.75 21.85
C PHE A 34 3.79 7.36 21.21
N LEU A 35 4.17 7.27 19.93
CA LEU A 35 4.51 6.03 19.23
C LEU A 35 5.95 5.58 19.46
N LYS A 36 6.80 6.37 20.10
CA LYS A 36 8.20 6.00 20.42
C LYS A 36 8.34 4.66 21.13
N PRO A 37 7.51 4.31 22.12
CA PRO A 37 7.60 2.99 22.76
C PRO A 37 7.41 1.83 21.77
N LEU A 38 6.47 1.98 20.82
CA LEU A 38 6.25 0.99 19.75
C LEU A 38 7.49 0.88 18.85
N GLU A 39 8.05 2.00 18.43
CA GLU A 39 9.26 2.03 17.61
C GLU A 39 10.45 1.38 18.32
N HIS A 40 10.65 1.68 19.60
CA HIS A 40 11.71 1.04 20.42
C HIS A 40 11.47 -0.47 20.59
N GLY A 41 10.20 -0.89 20.73
CA GLY A 41 9.83 -2.30 20.74
C GLY A 41 10.21 -3.02 19.44
N ILE A 42 9.98 -2.39 18.30
CA ILE A 42 10.38 -2.90 16.98
C ILE A 42 11.91 -3.00 16.89
N TYR A 43 12.63 -1.95 17.29
CA TYR A 43 14.10 -1.96 17.25
C TYR A 43 14.68 -3.05 18.15
N TRP A 44 14.13 -3.22 19.36
CA TRP A 44 14.53 -4.28 20.28
C TRP A 44 14.29 -5.67 19.69
N LEU A 45 13.08 -5.91 19.15
CA LEU A 45 12.70 -7.20 18.57
C LEU A 45 13.60 -7.58 17.38
N LEU A 46 13.90 -6.62 16.52
CA LEU A 46 14.71 -6.81 15.32
C LEU A 46 16.22 -6.59 15.55
N ARG A 47 16.63 -6.34 16.80
CA ARG A 47 18.03 -6.07 17.18
C ARG A 47 18.66 -4.93 16.38
N ILE A 48 17.89 -3.89 16.12
CA ILE A 48 18.33 -2.69 15.43
C ILE A 48 18.92 -1.72 16.44
N ASP A 49 20.17 -1.28 16.20
CA ASP A 49 20.76 -0.16 16.94
C ASP A 49 20.38 1.16 16.21
N PRO A 50 19.44 1.96 16.74
CA PRO A 50 18.97 3.17 16.09
C PRO A 50 20.04 4.28 16.03
N THR A 51 21.13 4.17 16.77
CA THR A 51 22.21 5.16 16.80
C THR A 51 23.27 4.91 15.73
N ARG A 52 23.32 3.70 15.20
CA ARG A 52 24.31 3.28 14.22
C ARG A 52 23.93 3.74 12.81
N GLY A 53 24.67 4.72 12.28
CA GLY A 53 24.51 5.14 10.89
C GLY A 53 25.05 4.10 9.90
N MET A 54 24.51 4.15 8.68
CA MET A 54 24.87 3.26 7.57
C MET A 54 25.57 4.02 6.45
N THR A 55 26.53 3.36 5.82
CA THR A 55 27.07 3.78 4.53
C THR A 55 26.06 3.46 3.41
N TRP A 56 26.28 3.99 2.20
CA TRP A 56 25.40 3.72 1.07
C TRP A 56 25.29 2.21 0.75
N ARG A 57 26.37 1.44 0.91
CA ARG A 57 26.35 -0.02 0.70
C ARG A 57 25.49 -0.72 1.75
N GLY A 58 25.67 -0.36 3.01
CA GLY A 58 24.87 -0.91 4.12
C GLY A 58 23.38 -0.59 3.96
N TYR A 59 23.07 0.65 3.54
CA TYR A 59 21.71 1.09 3.32
C TYR A 59 21.06 0.35 2.12
N ALA A 60 21.77 0.22 1.00
CA ALA A 60 21.29 -0.51 -0.18
C ALA A 60 21.07 -2.01 0.12
N LEU A 61 22.01 -2.64 0.85
CA LEU A 61 21.83 -4.03 1.27
C LEU A 61 20.64 -4.21 2.21
N ALA A 62 20.40 -3.27 3.12
CA ALA A 62 19.23 -3.31 4.01
C ALA A 62 17.91 -3.23 3.22
N ILE A 63 17.85 -2.41 2.16
CA ILE A 63 16.70 -2.38 1.23
C ILE A 63 16.50 -3.74 0.58
N LEU A 64 17.54 -4.37 0.05
CA LEU A 64 17.43 -5.69 -0.58
C LEU A 64 16.97 -6.75 0.41
N TRP A 65 17.56 -6.79 1.61
CA TRP A 65 17.19 -7.75 2.65
C TRP A 65 15.77 -7.54 3.21
N THR A 66 15.19 -6.37 3.07
CA THR A 66 13.78 -6.13 3.41
C THR A 66 12.85 -6.58 2.29
N ASN A 67 13.19 -6.27 1.04
CA ASN A 67 12.31 -6.50 -0.10
C ASN A 67 12.29 -7.96 -0.55
N LEU A 68 13.41 -8.67 -0.55
CA LEU A 68 13.47 -10.05 -1.02
C LEU A 68 12.57 -11.02 -0.24
N PRO A 69 12.59 -11.05 1.11
CA PRO A 69 11.68 -11.91 1.88
C PRO A 69 10.21 -11.52 1.68
N LEU A 70 9.91 -10.23 1.56
CA LEU A 70 8.55 -9.76 1.33
C LEU A 70 8.03 -10.17 -0.06
N ALA A 71 8.86 -10.09 -1.09
CA ALA A 71 8.53 -10.56 -2.43
C ALA A 71 8.30 -12.08 -2.44
N LEU A 72 9.16 -12.84 -1.77
CA LEU A 72 9.01 -14.29 -1.64
C LEU A 72 7.74 -14.66 -0.88
N LEU A 73 7.43 -13.97 0.22
CA LEU A 73 6.19 -14.17 0.96
C LEU A 73 4.97 -13.93 0.07
N GLY A 74 4.94 -12.80 -0.66
CA GLY A 74 3.87 -12.49 -1.59
C GLY A 74 3.70 -13.57 -2.67
N TYR A 75 4.80 -13.98 -3.29
CA TYR A 75 4.82 -15.05 -4.28
C TYR A 75 4.21 -16.37 -3.76
N LEU A 76 4.63 -16.79 -2.57
CA LEU A 76 4.12 -18.01 -1.95
C LEU A 76 2.64 -17.89 -1.58
N VAL A 77 2.21 -16.74 -1.09
CA VAL A 77 0.79 -16.47 -0.78
C VAL A 77 -0.06 -16.56 -2.04
N PHE A 78 0.40 -16.02 -3.18
CA PHE A 78 -0.35 -16.06 -4.45
C PHE A 78 -0.50 -17.48 -5.00
N ILE A 79 0.55 -18.29 -4.95
CA ILE A 79 0.50 -19.68 -5.42
C ILE A 79 -0.42 -20.53 -4.53
N TRP A 80 -0.32 -20.37 -3.20
CA TRP A 80 -1.01 -21.22 -2.26
C TRP A 80 -2.35 -20.70 -1.76
N GLN A 81 -2.84 -19.57 -2.29
CA GLN A 81 -4.04 -18.90 -1.81
C GLN A 81 -5.29 -19.79 -1.75
N ALA A 82 -5.39 -20.83 -2.59
CA ALA A 82 -6.51 -21.78 -2.56
C ALA A 82 -6.63 -22.51 -1.22
N ASN A 83 -5.49 -22.75 -0.54
CA ASN A 83 -5.41 -23.51 0.71
C ASN A 83 -5.25 -22.60 1.95
N LEU A 84 -5.16 -21.28 1.74
CA LEU A 84 -4.99 -20.32 2.81
C LEU A 84 -6.34 -19.78 3.32
N PRO A 85 -6.40 -19.29 4.56
CA PRO A 85 -7.62 -18.68 5.10
C PRO A 85 -8.02 -17.40 4.36
N LEU A 86 -9.18 -16.85 4.69
CA LEU A 86 -9.75 -15.64 4.08
C LEU A 86 -9.95 -15.78 2.55
N ASN A 87 -10.43 -16.95 2.13
CA ASN A 87 -10.81 -17.23 0.75
C ASN A 87 -12.28 -17.66 0.67
N PRO A 88 -13.24 -16.78 0.99
CA PRO A 88 -14.66 -17.14 1.02
C PRO A 88 -15.21 -17.50 -0.37
N ASP A 89 -14.63 -16.94 -1.42
CA ASP A 89 -15.05 -17.12 -2.81
C ASP A 89 -14.33 -18.30 -3.49
N LYS A 90 -13.53 -19.09 -2.73
CA LYS A 90 -12.80 -20.29 -3.19
C LYS A 90 -11.95 -20.05 -4.44
N ILE A 91 -11.24 -18.93 -4.44
CA ILE A 91 -10.31 -18.57 -5.53
C ILE A 91 -9.18 -19.59 -5.59
N SER A 92 -8.87 -20.07 -6.79
CA SER A 92 -7.76 -21.00 -7.05
C SER A 92 -6.39 -20.32 -6.90
N GLY A 93 -5.32 -21.11 -6.77
CA GLY A 93 -3.94 -20.59 -6.79
C GLY A 93 -3.61 -19.92 -8.12
N MET A 94 -2.75 -18.91 -8.10
CA MET A 94 -2.21 -18.32 -9.32
C MET A 94 -1.22 -19.27 -9.99
N SER A 95 -1.08 -19.18 -11.32
CA SER A 95 0.03 -19.80 -12.03
C SER A 95 1.37 -19.22 -11.56
N TRP A 96 2.43 -20.01 -11.63
CA TRP A 96 3.72 -19.60 -11.09
C TRP A 96 4.29 -18.34 -11.76
N ASP A 97 4.08 -18.20 -13.05
CA ASP A 97 4.50 -17.05 -13.87
C ASP A 97 3.76 -15.78 -13.49
N LEU A 98 2.43 -15.85 -13.37
CA LEU A 98 1.60 -14.72 -12.94
C LEU A 98 1.91 -14.32 -11.49
N ALA A 99 2.11 -15.28 -10.59
CA ALA A 99 2.48 -15.02 -9.20
C ALA A 99 3.85 -14.34 -9.10
N LEU A 100 4.84 -14.81 -9.89
CA LEU A 100 6.18 -14.21 -9.94
C LEU A 100 6.12 -12.78 -10.49
N HIS A 101 5.42 -12.58 -11.62
CA HIS A 101 5.21 -11.26 -12.20
C HIS A 101 4.55 -10.31 -11.19
N THR A 102 3.50 -10.77 -10.52
CA THR A 102 2.78 -9.97 -9.52
C THR A 102 3.68 -9.59 -8.36
N ALA A 103 4.41 -10.54 -7.77
CA ALA A 103 5.33 -10.27 -6.68
C ALA A 103 6.43 -9.28 -7.09
N ALA A 104 7.04 -9.47 -8.27
CA ALA A 104 8.05 -8.56 -8.81
C ALA A 104 7.50 -7.15 -9.05
N SER A 105 6.29 -7.07 -9.62
CA SER A 105 5.62 -5.80 -9.92
C SER A 105 5.31 -5.00 -8.64
N PHE A 106 4.79 -5.67 -7.61
CA PHE A 106 4.42 -4.96 -6.38
C PHE A 106 5.62 -4.63 -5.49
N ILE A 107 6.65 -5.47 -5.45
CA ILE A 107 7.84 -5.18 -4.63
C ILE A 107 8.70 -4.04 -5.22
N THR A 108 8.60 -3.79 -6.51
CA THR A 108 9.27 -2.67 -7.18
C THR A 108 8.43 -1.40 -7.22
N ASN A 109 7.27 -1.39 -6.60
CA ASN A 109 6.28 -0.29 -6.65
C ASN A 109 5.78 0.04 -8.05
N THR A 110 5.90 -0.89 -9.01
CA THR A 110 5.39 -0.75 -10.37
C THR A 110 3.87 -0.96 -10.41
N ASN A 111 3.39 -1.94 -9.66
CA ASN A 111 1.98 -2.30 -9.47
C ASN A 111 1.20 -2.57 -10.76
N GLN A 112 1.87 -3.09 -11.78
CA GLN A 112 1.25 -3.52 -13.02
C GLN A 112 0.45 -4.80 -12.79
N GLN A 113 -0.82 -4.78 -13.15
CA GLN A 113 -1.74 -5.90 -12.96
C GLN A 113 -2.01 -6.63 -14.28
N HIS A 114 -1.78 -7.94 -14.30
CA HIS A 114 -2.18 -8.85 -15.37
C HIS A 114 -3.27 -9.83 -14.90
N TYR A 115 -4.04 -9.42 -13.92
CA TYR A 115 -5.14 -10.16 -13.29
C TYR A 115 -6.25 -9.19 -12.86
N SER A 116 -7.43 -9.73 -12.64
CA SER A 116 -8.53 -9.01 -11.98
C SER A 116 -8.62 -9.46 -10.53
N GLY A 117 -8.23 -8.58 -9.60
CA GLY A 117 -8.09 -8.93 -8.18
C GLY A 117 -9.35 -9.51 -7.56
N GLN A 118 -10.52 -9.00 -7.94
CA GLN A 118 -11.81 -9.44 -7.42
C GLN A 118 -12.18 -10.89 -7.83
N SER A 119 -11.55 -11.45 -8.85
CA SER A 119 -11.88 -12.79 -9.37
C SER A 119 -10.70 -13.76 -9.31
N GLN A 120 -9.49 -13.27 -9.07
CA GLN A 120 -8.27 -14.06 -9.14
C GLN A 120 -7.43 -14.00 -7.86
N MET A 121 -7.85 -13.22 -6.86
CA MET A 121 -7.15 -13.12 -5.58
C MET A 121 -8.08 -13.34 -4.38
N SER A 122 -7.64 -14.17 -3.45
CA SER A 122 -8.28 -14.29 -2.12
C SER A 122 -8.07 -13.01 -1.30
N TYR A 123 -8.88 -12.81 -0.25
CA TYR A 123 -8.68 -11.67 0.62
C TYR A 123 -7.32 -11.67 1.32
N LEU A 124 -6.81 -12.87 1.67
CA LEU A 124 -5.46 -12.97 2.23
C LEU A 124 -4.41 -12.51 1.22
N SER A 125 -4.52 -12.92 -0.04
CA SER A 125 -3.60 -12.48 -1.10
C SER A 125 -3.67 -10.99 -1.34
N GLN A 126 -4.87 -10.42 -1.32
CA GLN A 126 -5.06 -8.97 -1.42
C GLN A 126 -4.45 -8.22 -0.24
N LEU A 127 -4.59 -8.72 1.01
CA LEU A 127 -4.11 -8.03 2.20
C LEU A 127 -2.62 -8.25 2.43
N VAL A 128 -2.19 -9.52 2.53
CA VAL A 128 -0.81 -9.87 2.89
C VAL A 128 0.12 -9.85 1.69
N GLY A 129 -0.36 -10.28 0.53
CA GLY A 129 0.41 -10.24 -0.70
C GLY A 129 0.50 -8.81 -1.25
N VAL A 130 -0.62 -8.27 -1.71
CA VAL A 130 -0.65 -7.00 -2.45
C VAL A 130 -0.58 -5.79 -1.51
N THR A 131 -1.52 -5.65 -0.57
CA THR A 131 -1.64 -4.44 0.26
C THR A 131 -0.42 -4.24 1.16
N ALA A 132 0.16 -5.32 1.71
CA ALA A 132 1.38 -5.21 2.51
C ALA A 132 2.55 -4.70 1.67
N MET A 133 2.73 -5.19 0.44
CA MET A 133 3.76 -4.66 -0.47
C MET A 133 3.46 -3.21 -0.86
N GLN A 134 2.22 -2.87 -1.21
CA GLN A 134 1.81 -1.49 -1.49
C GLN A 134 2.00 -0.53 -0.31
N PHE A 135 2.13 -1.05 0.89
CA PHE A 135 2.40 -0.27 2.10
C PHE A 135 3.89 -0.14 2.38
N VAL A 136 4.65 -1.23 2.26
CA VAL A 136 6.08 -1.24 2.59
C VAL A 136 6.91 -0.55 1.50
N THR A 137 6.59 -0.76 0.22
CA THR A 137 7.40 -0.20 -0.87
C THR A 137 7.46 1.32 -0.93
N PRO A 138 6.37 2.08 -0.69
CA PRO A 138 6.46 3.54 -0.53
C PRO A 138 7.29 3.95 0.70
N ALA A 139 7.22 3.19 1.80
CA ALA A 139 8.05 3.45 2.97
C ALA A 139 9.54 3.25 2.66
N VAL A 140 9.89 2.22 1.89
CA VAL A 140 11.24 2.02 1.35
C VAL A 140 11.65 3.18 0.45
N GLY A 141 10.76 3.64 -0.43
CA GLY A 141 10.98 4.80 -1.29
C GLY A 141 11.25 6.08 -0.49
N LEU A 142 10.45 6.34 0.54
CA LEU A 142 10.66 7.48 1.47
C LEU A 142 12.01 7.37 2.18
N ALA A 143 12.37 6.20 2.71
CA ALA A 143 13.65 5.97 3.37
C ALA A 143 14.83 6.20 2.40
N ALA A 144 14.73 5.68 1.17
CA ALA A 144 15.74 5.89 0.13
C ALA A 144 15.89 7.37 -0.24
N MET A 145 14.77 8.08 -0.42
CA MET A 145 14.77 9.52 -0.68
C MET A 145 15.48 10.30 0.43
N VAL A 146 15.17 10.01 1.68
CA VAL A 146 15.82 10.65 2.83
C VAL A 146 17.32 10.38 2.87
N ALA A 147 17.73 9.14 2.56
CA ALA A 147 19.15 8.79 2.46
C ALA A 147 19.88 9.58 1.36
N VAL A 148 19.25 9.72 0.18
CA VAL A 148 19.80 10.53 -0.93
C VAL A 148 19.94 12.00 -0.52
N LEU A 149 18.91 12.58 0.08
CA LEU A 149 18.94 13.97 0.56
C LEU A 149 20.06 14.19 1.59
N ARG A 150 20.22 13.27 2.55
CA ARG A 150 21.32 13.32 3.52
C ARG A 150 22.68 13.23 2.83
N GLY A 151 22.82 12.35 1.83
CA GLY A 151 24.04 12.23 1.03
C GLY A 151 24.40 13.53 0.32
N LEU A 152 23.43 14.19 -0.31
CA LEU A 152 23.60 15.48 -0.99
C LEU A 152 23.97 16.61 -0.03
N MET A 153 23.48 16.57 1.21
CA MET A 153 23.81 17.53 2.26
C MET A 153 25.13 17.24 2.98
N GLY A 154 25.93 16.29 2.52
CA GLY A 154 27.24 15.96 3.09
C GLY A 154 27.23 14.93 4.22
N GLY A 155 26.11 14.24 4.43
CA GLY A 155 25.95 13.21 5.43
C GLY A 155 25.19 13.66 6.68
N MET A 156 24.69 12.68 7.45
CA MET A 156 23.95 12.94 8.69
C MET A 156 24.88 13.48 9.78
N GLY A 157 24.54 14.61 10.37
CA GLY A 157 25.34 15.26 11.40
C GLY A 157 26.72 15.73 10.92
N GLY A 158 26.90 15.97 9.62
CA GLY A 158 28.18 16.38 9.03
C GLY A 158 29.22 15.25 8.86
N ALA A 159 28.86 14.02 9.22
CA ALA A 159 29.72 12.85 9.04
C ALA A 159 29.62 12.34 7.58
N LYS A 160 30.64 12.61 6.77
CA LYS A 160 30.70 12.17 5.37
C LYS A 160 30.43 10.66 5.25
N GLY A 161 29.50 10.32 4.36
CA GLY A 161 29.13 8.92 4.08
C GLY A 161 28.15 8.29 5.07
N ASN A 162 27.71 9.00 6.10
CA ASN A 162 26.65 8.56 7.00
C ASN A 162 25.27 8.96 6.44
N LEU A 163 24.50 7.99 5.96
CA LEU A 163 23.16 8.20 5.40
C LEU A 163 22.02 8.04 6.43
N GLY A 164 22.37 7.82 7.72
CA GLY A 164 21.42 7.44 8.74
C GLY A 164 21.21 5.93 8.82
N ASN A 165 20.13 5.50 9.43
CA ASN A 165 19.79 4.08 9.58
C ASN A 165 18.52 3.76 8.82
N TYR A 166 18.62 2.88 7.82
CA TYR A 166 17.51 2.46 6.97
C TYR A 166 16.30 1.94 7.77
N TYR A 167 16.53 1.08 8.75
CA TYR A 167 15.43 0.47 9.51
C TYR A 167 14.71 1.49 10.39
N VAL A 168 15.42 2.49 10.88
CA VAL A 168 14.83 3.61 11.62
C VAL A 168 13.99 4.47 10.68
N ASP A 169 14.51 4.78 9.50
CA ASP A 169 13.81 5.57 8.50
C ASP A 169 12.55 4.83 8.01
N LEU A 170 12.68 3.53 7.71
CA LEU A 170 11.56 2.66 7.33
C LEU A 170 10.47 2.61 8.41
N THR A 171 10.86 2.36 9.66
CA THR A 171 9.92 2.30 10.79
C THR A 171 9.17 3.62 10.94
N ARG A 172 9.85 4.76 10.88
CA ARG A 172 9.23 6.09 10.98
C ARG A 172 8.35 6.43 9.79
N ALA A 173 8.77 6.08 8.57
CA ALA A 173 7.93 6.22 7.38
C ALA A 173 6.60 5.47 7.56
N ILE A 174 6.66 4.26 8.10
CA ILE A 174 5.48 3.44 8.37
C ILE A 174 4.65 4.03 9.52
N THR A 175 5.24 4.17 10.71
CA THR A 175 4.49 4.47 11.95
C THR A 175 4.02 5.91 12.02
N ARG A 176 4.80 6.87 11.50
CA ARG A 176 4.54 8.30 11.66
C ARG A 176 3.95 8.97 10.43
N VAL A 177 4.11 8.37 9.24
CA VAL A 177 3.61 8.97 7.99
C VAL A 177 2.47 8.13 7.43
N LEU A 178 2.78 6.90 7.00
CA LEU A 178 1.83 6.12 6.21
C LEU A 178 0.64 5.58 7.02
N ILE A 179 0.85 4.99 8.19
CA ILE A 179 -0.25 4.43 9.02
C ILE A 179 -1.27 5.50 9.41
N PRO A 180 -0.88 6.64 10.01
CA PRO A 180 -1.86 7.64 10.42
C PRO A 180 -2.68 8.18 9.25
N MET A 181 -2.03 8.47 8.12
CA MET A 181 -2.70 9.00 6.94
C MET A 181 -3.61 7.97 6.29
N SER A 182 -3.15 6.71 6.13
CA SER A 182 -3.95 5.64 5.52
C SER A 182 -5.15 5.27 6.39
N PHE A 183 -5.01 5.31 7.71
CA PHE A 183 -6.11 5.05 8.63
C PHE A 183 -7.23 6.10 8.48
N VAL A 184 -6.88 7.38 8.48
CA VAL A 184 -7.85 8.46 8.28
C VAL A 184 -8.52 8.34 6.91
N LEU A 185 -7.73 8.10 5.85
CA LEU A 185 -8.28 7.96 4.50
C LEU A 185 -9.18 6.73 4.37
N ALA A 186 -8.81 5.60 4.98
CA ALA A 186 -9.64 4.38 4.98
C ALA A 186 -11.00 4.61 5.66
N LEU A 187 -11.03 5.35 6.78
CA LEU A 187 -12.27 5.73 7.44
C LEU A 187 -13.15 6.61 6.55
N LEU A 188 -12.54 7.60 5.89
CA LEU A 188 -13.26 8.49 4.96
C LEU A 188 -13.83 7.71 3.76
N LEU A 189 -13.06 6.79 3.19
CA LEU A 189 -13.52 5.95 2.08
C LEU A 189 -14.65 5.01 2.53
N THR A 190 -14.54 4.38 3.70
CA THR A 190 -15.60 3.54 4.26
C THR A 190 -16.88 4.37 4.49
N TRP A 191 -16.76 5.57 5.02
CA TRP A 191 -17.89 6.50 5.21
C TRP A 191 -18.53 6.89 3.87
N GLN A 192 -17.76 6.99 2.78
CA GLN A 192 -18.26 7.26 1.44
C GLN A 192 -18.89 6.02 0.76
N GLY A 193 -18.86 4.85 1.39
CA GLY A 193 -19.49 3.63 0.90
C GLY A 193 -18.55 2.64 0.19
N VAL A 194 -17.23 2.84 0.29
CA VAL A 194 -16.27 1.82 -0.17
C VAL A 194 -16.38 0.60 0.75
N PRO A 195 -16.51 -0.64 0.22
CA PRO A 195 -16.68 -1.84 1.04
C PRO A 195 -15.55 -2.06 2.03
N SER A 196 -15.91 -2.50 3.24
CA SER A 196 -14.97 -2.85 4.32
C SER A 196 -15.49 -4.07 5.06
N THR A 197 -15.47 -5.23 4.41
CA THR A 197 -16.07 -6.48 4.90
C THR A 197 -15.20 -7.68 4.55
N PHE A 198 -15.33 -8.76 5.34
CA PHE A 198 -14.73 -10.06 5.05
C PHE A 198 -15.75 -11.09 4.54
N SER A 199 -17.00 -10.68 4.31
CA SER A 199 -17.98 -11.55 3.66
C SER A 199 -17.59 -11.74 2.18
N GLY A 200 -17.82 -12.93 1.65
CA GLY A 200 -17.66 -13.21 0.23
C GLY A 200 -18.53 -12.34 -0.68
N ALA A 201 -18.36 -12.51 -1.97
CA ALA A 201 -19.12 -11.79 -2.99
C ALA A 201 -20.64 -11.90 -2.75
N LYS A 202 -21.38 -10.85 -3.06
CA LYS A 202 -22.83 -10.79 -2.91
C LYS A 202 -23.50 -11.03 -4.25
N THR A 203 -24.54 -11.84 -4.28
CA THR A 203 -25.36 -12.05 -5.47
C THR A 203 -26.59 -11.15 -5.40
N ALA A 204 -26.78 -10.35 -6.43
CA ALA A 204 -27.97 -9.52 -6.62
C ALA A 204 -28.79 -10.06 -7.80
N THR A 205 -30.11 -10.16 -7.65
CA THR A 205 -31.00 -10.49 -8.75
C THR A 205 -31.21 -9.26 -9.61
N LEU A 206 -31.06 -9.42 -10.93
CA LEU A 206 -31.32 -8.34 -11.87
C LEU A 206 -32.81 -8.05 -11.95
N LEU A 207 -33.19 -6.78 -11.97
CA LEU A 207 -34.57 -6.36 -12.17
C LEU A 207 -35.07 -6.79 -13.55
N GLU A 208 -34.21 -6.69 -14.55
CA GLU A 208 -34.45 -7.14 -15.92
C GLU A 208 -33.38 -8.15 -16.30
N PRO A 209 -33.73 -9.42 -16.53
CA PRO A 209 -32.78 -10.42 -17.01
C PRO A 209 -32.22 -10.00 -18.40
N GLN A 210 -30.91 -10.12 -18.56
CA GLN A 210 -30.22 -9.80 -19.80
C GLN A 210 -29.85 -11.07 -20.56
N THR A 211 -29.99 -11.06 -21.87
CA THR A 211 -29.53 -12.16 -22.73
C THR A 211 -28.18 -11.79 -23.33
N VAL A 212 -27.12 -12.47 -22.91
CA VAL A 212 -25.77 -12.29 -23.46
C VAL A 212 -25.33 -13.62 -24.07
N SER A 213 -24.95 -13.64 -25.34
CA SER A 213 -24.50 -14.84 -26.05
C SER A 213 -25.43 -16.04 -25.88
N ALA A 214 -26.75 -15.82 -26.08
CA ALA A 214 -27.83 -16.81 -25.94
C ALA A 214 -28.01 -17.38 -24.50
N LYS A 215 -27.37 -16.81 -23.50
CA LYS A 215 -27.56 -17.13 -22.08
C LYS A 215 -28.37 -16.04 -21.38
N VAL A 216 -29.42 -16.43 -20.65
CA VAL A 216 -30.19 -15.52 -19.81
C VAL A 216 -29.43 -15.34 -18.49
N ILE A 217 -28.99 -14.12 -18.22
CA ILE A 217 -28.36 -13.72 -16.98
C ILE A 217 -29.43 -13.06 -16.12
N SER A 218 -29.79 -13.70 -15.01
CA SER A 218 -30.81 -13.22 -14.05
C SER A 218 -30.19 -12.72 -12.75
N SER A 219 -28.88 -12.89 -12.55
CA SER A 219 -28.20 -12.46 -11.34
C SER A 219 -26.81 -11.89 -11.67
N GLN A 220 -26.36 -10.98 -10.82
CA GLN A 220 -25.02 -10.39 -10.87
C GLN A 220 -24.27 -10.70 -9.58
N THR A 221 -23.03 -11.14 -9.70
CA THR A 221 -22.12 -11.27 -8.57
C THR A 221 -21.39 -9.96 -8.35
N ILE A 222 -21.55 -9.39 -7.17
CA ILE A 222 -20.89 -8.13 -6.74
C ILE A 222 -19.76 -8.51 -5.81
N PRO A 223 -18.50 -8.46 -6.26
CA PRO A 223 -17.36 -8.73 -5.40
C PRO A 223 -17.19 -7.59 -4.40
N VAL A 224 -17.10 -7.96 -3.13
CA VAL A 224 -16.84 -7.06 -2.01
C VAL A 224 -15.61 -7.54 -1.23
N GLY A 225 -15.16 -6.78 -0.24
CA GLY A 225 -13.99 -7.16 0.55
C GLY A 225 -13.52 -6.02 1.44
N PRO A 226 -12.36 -6.11 2.09
CA PRO A 226 -11.74 -5.02 2.84
C PRO A 226 -11.08 -4.00 1.90
N VAL A 227 -11.86 -3.47 0.95
CA VAL A 227 -11.40 -2.63 -0.16
C VAL A 227 -10.89 -1.27 0.30
N ALA A 228 -11.57 -0.63 1.27
CA ALA A 228 -11.25 0.73 1.69
C ALA A 228 -9.81 0.88 2.22
N ALA A 229 -9.33 -0.10 2.99
CA ALA A 229 -7.97 -0.08 3.51
C ALA A 229 -6.92 -0.14 2.38
N MET A 230 -7.11 -1.04 1.41
CA MET A 230 -6.21 -1.16 0.27
C MET A 230 -6.24 0.11 -0.59
N VAL A 231 -7.42 0.66 -0.87
CA VAL A 231 -7.54 1.90 -1.67
C VAL A 231 -6.85 3.07 -0.97
N ALA A 232 -7.00 3.20 0.34
CA ALA A 232 -6.30 4.23 1.11
C ALA A 232 -4.77 4.09 1.00
N ILE A 233 -4.27 2.87 1.14
CA ILE A 233 -2.84 2.56 1.10
C ILE A 233 -2.28 2.80 -0.30
N LYS A 234 -2.93 2.29 -1.34
CA LYS A 234 -2.45 2.46 -2.72
C LYS A 234 -2.41 3.92 -3.18
N GLN A 235 -3.34 4.74 -2.73
CA GLN A 235 -3.39 6.17 -3.09
C GLN A 235 -2.28 6.94 -2.37
N LEU A 236 -2.08 6.71 -1.08
CA LEU A 236 -1.01 7.36 -0.32
C LEU A 236 0.39 6.88 -0.70
N GLY A 237 0.51 5.60 -1.05
CA GLY A 237 1.76 5.00 -1.47
C GLY A 237 2.15 5.28 -2.91
N THR A 238 1.32 6.02 -3.67
CA THR A 238 1.54 6.30 -5.11
C THR A 238 1.67 5.05 -5.97
N ASN A 239 1.14 3.91 -5.49
CA ASN A 239 1.33 2.61 -6.12
C ASN A 239 0.58 2.49 -7.46
N GLY A 240 -0.67 2.96 -7.55
CA GLY A 240 -1.58 2.46 -8.56
C GLY A 240 -1.98 1.01 -8.22
N GLY A 241 -2.50 0.29 -9.18
CA GLY A 241 -3.08 -1.03 -8.95
C GLY A 241 -4.30 -0.97 -8.01
N GLY A 242 -5.21 -1.91 -8.09
CA GLY A 242 -6.43 -1.84 -7.30
C GLY A 242 -6.90 -3.18 -6.80
N TRP A 243 -7.87 -3.14 -5.92
CA TRP A 243 -8.64 -4.31 -5.53
C TRP A 243 -9.33 -4.95 -6.74
N TYR A 244 -9.93 -4.11 -7.58
CA TYR A 244 -10.56 -4.48 -8.84
C TYR A 244 -9.59 -4.31 -10.01
N GLY A 245 -9.85 -5.02 -11.12
CA GLY A 245 -9.04 -4.92 -12.33
C GLY A 245 -8.94 -3.49 -12.88
N PRO A 246 -10.07 -2.76 -13.07
CA PRO A 246 -10.03 -1.36 -13.52
C PRO A 246 -9.67 -0.40 -12.40
N ASN A 247 -8.41 -0.20 -12.16
CA ASN A 247 -7.82 0.66 -11.12
C ASN A 247 -8.61 1.93 -10.80
N SER A 248 -9.31 1.94 -9.65
CA SER A 248 -10.11 3.06 -9.14
C SER A 248 -11.25 3.55 -10.06
N ALA A 249 -11.52 2.88 -11.18
CA ALA A 249 -12.62 3.20 -12.07
C ALA A 249 -13.93 2.49 -11.69
N VAL A 250 -13.88 1.56 -10.73
CA VAL A 250 -15.06 0.85 -10.24
C VAL A 250 -15.74 1.68 -9.16
N PRO A 251 -17.09 1.83 -9.19
CA PRO A 251 -17.83 2.59 -8.17
C PRO A 251 -17.60 2.11 -6.74
N LEU A 252 -17.26 0.83 -6.54
CA LEU A 252 -16.94 0.26 -5.23
C LEU A 252 -15.55 0.68 -4.70
N GLU A 253 -14.65 1.19 -5.54
CA GLU A 253 -13.40 1.84 -5.09
C GLU A 253 -13.54 3.36 -5.03
N ASN A 254 -14.41 3.94 -5.85
CA ASN A 254 -14.64 5.37 -5.93
C ASN A 254 -16.14 5.68 -6.11
N PRO A 255 -16.92 5.68 -5.03
CA PRO A 255 -18.36 5.83 -5.09
C PRO A 255 -18.83 7.17 -5.68
N LYS A 256 -17.97 8.18 -5.75
CA LYS A 256 -18.31 9.48 -6.36
C LYS A 256 -18.33 9.44 -7.88
N ILE A 257 -17.50 8.61 -8.52
CA ILE A 257 -17.51 8.44 -9.98
C ILE A 257 -18.85 7.82 -10.43
N GLY A 258 -19.36 6.84 -9.69
CA GLY A 258 -20.67 6.22 -9.99
C GLY A 258 -21.85 7.19 -9.87
N ARG A 259 -21.75 8.28 -9.10
CA ARG A 259 -22.78 9.31 -8.99
C ARG A 259 -22.72 10.38 -10.09
N ALA A 260 -21.62 10.51 -10.78
CA ALA A 260 -21.46 11.49 -11.84
C ALA A 260 -22.08 11.06 -13.17
N HIS A 261 -22.53 9.80 -13.28
CA HIS A 261 -23.09 9.21 -14.48
C HIS A 261 -24.54 8.71 -14.30
N VAL A 262 -25.23 9.15 -13.25
CA VAL A 262 -26.65 8.86 -13.01
C VAL A 262 -27.48 10.13 -13.16
#